data_c8b86b3fb9e61c866314f9c95c44e78f
#
_entry.id   c8b86b3fb9e61c866314f9c95c44e78f
#
_cell.length_a   1.000
_cell.length_b   1.000
_cell.length_c   1.000
_cell.angle_alpha   90.00
_cell.angle_beta   90.00
_cell.angle_gamma   90.00
#
_symmetry.space_group_name_H-M   'P 1'
#
loop_
_entity.id
_entity.type
_entity.pdbx_description
1 polymer ?
#
loop_
_entity_poly.entity_id
_entity_poly.type
_entity_poly.pdbx_seq_one_letter_code
_entity_poly.pdbx_strand_id
1 'polypeptide(L)'
;MTEGSIFRREKNRQRLSAVIAYTEAHYRENIALSDAAATLHMHPNSFCRFFKENTGVTYLNYLNEYRLSKVYEDLVTTDAALHEILEKHGFTNYKLFRHMFAERFHTTPGRMREELR
;
A
#
# COMPACT_ATOMS: atom_id res chain seq x y z
N MET A 1 21.89 5.12 25.10
CA MET A 1 20.47 5.03 24.81
C MET A 1 19.71 4.66 26.08
N THR A 2 18.64 5.39 26.38
CA THR A 2 17.86 5.15 27.59
C THR A 2 16.83 4.04 27.38
N GLU A 3 16.37 3.44 28.48
CA GLU A 3 15.31 2.44 28.43
C GLU A 3 14.06 2.97 27.74
N GLY A 4 13.71 4.25 27.99
CA GLY A 4 12.56 4.88 27.35
C GLY A 4 12.66 4.89 25.81
N SER A 5 13.86 5.06 25.25
CA SER A 5 14.08 5.03 23.82
C SER A 5 13.89 3.62 23.25
N ILE A 6 14.33 2.61 23.99
CA ILE A 6 14.19 1.20 23.60
C ILE A 6 12.70 0.82 23.57
N PHE A 7 11.95 1.18 24.61
CA PHE A 7 10.52 0.88 24.69
C PHE A 7 9.75 1.61 23.59
N ARG A 8 10.12 2.86 23.29
CA ARG A 8 9.46 3.62 22.24
C ARG A 8 9.67 2.97 20.87
N ARG A 9 10.88 2.51 20.56
CA ARG A 9 11.16 1.81 19.30
C ARG A 9 10.35 0.53 19.18
N GLU A 10 10.29 -0.25 20.24
CA GLU A 10 9.54 -1.49 20.26
C GLU A 10 8.04 -1.23 20.07
N LYS A 11 7.50 -0.23 20.77
CA LYS A 11 6.10 0.15 20.62
C LYS A 11 5.78 0.62 19.21
N ASN A 12 6.66 1.42 18.60
CA ASN A 12 6.48 1.90 17.24
C ASN A 12 6.56 0.75 16.23
N ARG A 13 7.47 -0.19 16.45
CA ARG A 13 7.58 -1.37 15.61
C ARG A 13 6.31 -2.22 15.66
N GLN A 14 5.76 -2.41 16.85
CA GLN A 14 4.51 -3.15 17.04
C GLN A 14 3.34 -2.45 16.36
N ARG A 15 3.29 -1.12 16.46
CA ARG A 15 2.25 -0.32 15.80
C ARG A 15 2.34 -0.43 14.27
N LEU A 16 3.55 -0.32 13.72
CA LEU A 16 3.74 -0.47 12.28
C LEU A 16 3.34 -1.86 11.82
N SER A 17 3.76 -2.88 12.56
CA SER A 17 3.41 -4.27 12.26
C SER A 17 1.89 -4.45 12.22
N ALA A 18 1.19 -3.86 13.17
CA ALA A 18 -0.27 -3.98 13.26
C ALA A 18 -0.97 -3.31 12.07
N VAL A 19 -0.57 -2.10 11.69
CA VAL A 19 -1.21 -1.41 10.58
C VAL A 19 -0.84 -2.03 9.24
N ILE A 20 0.37 -2.58 9.10
CA ILE A 20 0.76 -3.30 7.91
C ILE A 20 -0.09 -4.56 7.76
N ALA A 21 -0.27 -5.32 8.83
CA ALA A 21 -1.11 -6.52 8.82
C ALA A 21 -2.57 -6.17 8.46
N TYR A 22 -3.08 -5.08 9.04
CA TYR A 22 -4.42 -4.60 8.72
C TYR A 22 -4.53 -4.28 7.22
N THR A 23 -3.54 -3.57 6.68
CA THR A 23 -3.53 -3.17 5.28
C THR A 23 -3.48 -4.39 4.35
N GLU A 24 -2.64 -5.36 4.67
CA GLU A 24 -2.55 -6.59 3.88
C GLU A 24 -3.86 -7.39 3.89
N ALA A 25 -4.59 -7.35 5.00
CA ALA A 25 -5.87 -8.05 5.12
C ALA A 25 -7.00 -7.31 4.41
N HIS A 26 -6.96 -5.98 4.30
CA HIS A 26 -8.06 -5.16 3.84
C HIS A 26 -7.79 -4.31 2.60
N TYR A 27 -6.61 -4.43 1.98
CA TYR A 27 -6.22 -3.54 0.88
C TYR A 27 -7.18 -3.56 -0.31
N ARG A 28 -7.92 -4.64 -0.49
CA ARG A 28 -8.90 -4.77 -1.58
C ARG A 28 -10.13 -3.91 -1.38
N GLU A 29 -10.36 -3.50 -0.14
CA GLU A 29 -11.49 -2.66 0.24
C GLU A 29 -11.10 -1.19 0.16
N ASN A 30 -12.10 -0.32 0.19
CA ASN A 30 -11.86 1.11 0.26
C ASN A 30 -11.51 1.47 1.71
N ILE A 31 -10.21 1.55 2.00
CA ILE A 31 -9.75 1.86 3.36
C ILE A 31 -9.76 3.37 3.57
N ALA A 32 -10.57 3.83 4.52
CA ALA A 32 -10.52 5.22 4.95
C ALA A 32 -9.33 5.39 5.89
N LEU A 33 -8.71 6.57 5.86
CA LEU A 33 -7.59 6.88 6.74
C LEU A 33 -7.96 6.71 8.22
N SER A 34 -9.19 7.07 8.58
CA SER A 34 -9.70 6.88 9.94
C SER A 34 -9.75 5.41 10.36
N ASP A 35 -10.02 4.50 9.42
CA ASP A 35 -10.05 3.07 9.72
C ASP A 35 -8.64 2.55 10.05
N ALA A 36 -7.65 2.95 9.26
CA ALA A 36 -6.26 2.57 9.52
C ALA A 36 -5.78 3.14 10.87
N ALA A 37 -6.09 4.42 11.13
CA ALA A 37 -5.72 5.07 12.38
C ALA A 37 -6.36 4.38 13.58
N ALA A 38 -7.61 3.94 13.43
CA ALA A 38 -8.34 3.27 14.51
C ALA A 38 -7.69 1.95 14.94
N THR A 39 -6.99 1.27 14.05
CA THR A 39 -6.28 0.03 14.41
C THR A 39 -5.20 0.29 15.46
N LEU A 40 -4.70 1.52 15.53
CA LEU A 40 -3.67 1.93 16.47
C LEU A 40 -4.21 2.82 17.58
N HIS A 41 -5.54 3.00 17.64
CA HIS A 41 -6.21 3.90 18.59
C HIS A 41 -5.67 5.34 18.49
N MET A 42 -5.37 5.78 17.27
CA MET A 42 -4.82 7.10 17.00
C MET A 42 -5.81 7.96 16.22
N HIS A 43 -5.74 9.27 16.46
CA HIS A 43 -6.44 10.23 15.61
C HIS A 43 -5.81 10.19 14.20
N PRO A 44 -6.60 10.37 13.11
CA PRO A 44 -6.04 10.31 11.75
C PRO A 44 -4.81 11.21 11.52
N ASN A 45 -4.83 12.44 12.03
CA ASN A 45 -3.69 13.34 11.85
C ASN A 45 -2.43 12.84 12.56
N SER A 46 -2.59 12.30 13.76
CA SER A 46 -1.47 11.71 14.52
C SER A 46 -0.95 10.47 13.83
N PHE A 47 -1.86 9.66 13.30
CA PHE A 47 -1.49 8.45 12.56
C PHE A 47 -0.69 8.79 11.30
N CYS A 48 -1.12 9.78 10.52
CA CYS A 48 -0.41 10.19 9.31
C CYS A 48 1.02 10.63 9.63
N ARG A 49 1.18 11.42 10.67
CA ARG A 49 2.50 11.88 11.11
C ARG A 49 3.36 10.71 11.57
N PHE A 50 2.78 9.86 12.41
CA PHE A 50 3.47 8.66 12.90
C PHE A 50 3.96 7.78 11.74
N PHE A 51 3.08 7.49 10.81
CA PHE A 51 3.43 6.61 9.70
C PHE A 51 4.55 7.18 8.85
N LYS A 52 4.44 8.47 8.48
CA LYS A 52 5.47 9.10 7.65
C LYS A 52 6.80 9.25 8.37
N GLU A 53 6.79 9.58 9.65
CA GLU A 53 8.01 9.70 10.44
C GLU A 53 8.74 8.35 10.56
N ASN A 54 8.00 7.26 10.65
CA ASN A 54 8.60 5.93 10.86
C ASN A 54 8.89 5.16 9.57
N THR A 55 8.28 5.52 8.44
CA THR A 55 8.47 4.80 7.17
C THR A 55 9.08 5.67 6.07
N GLY A 56 8.98 7.00 6.20
CA GLY A 56 9.45 7.91 5.17
C GLY A 56 8.43 8.17 4.07
N VAL A 57 7.29 7.47 4.05
CA VAL A 57 6.25 7.64 3.03
C VAL A 57 4.89 7.84 3.70
N THR A 58 3.94 8.44 2.97
CA THR A 58 2.58 8.59 3.49
C THR A 58 1.88 7.22 3.49
N TYR A 59 0.90 7.07 4.37
CA TYR A 59 0.13 5.82 4.41
C TYR A 59 -0.59 5.55 3.08
N LEU A 60 -1.18 6.59 2.47
CA LEU A 60 -1.87 6.43 1.20
C LEU A 60 -0.92 5.95 0.10
N ASN A 61 0.29 6.51 0.06
CA ASN A 61 1.30 6.07 -0.90
C ASN A 61 1.68 4.62 -0.67
N TYR A 62 1.88 4.22 0.58
CA TYR A 62 2.16 2.84 0.93
C TYR A 62 1.03 1.90 0.48
N LEU A 63 -0.22 2.27 0.73
CA LEU A 63 -1.38 1.47 0.34
C LEU A 63 -1.44 1.29 -1.19
N ASN A 64 -1.26 2.37 -1.93
CA ASN A 64 -1.29 2.32 -3.38
C ASN A 64 -0.11 1.52 -3.96
N GLU A 65 1.06 1.62 -3.36
CA GLU A 65 2.23 0.83 -3.77
C GLU A 65 1.99 -0.66 -3.50
N TYR A 66 1.36 -0.99 -2.37
CA TYR A 66 1.01 -2.37 -2.08
C TYR A 66 0.02 -2.92 -3.09
N ARG A 67 -1.01 -2.13 -3.42
CA ARG A 67 -1.98 -2.50 -4.46
C ARG A 67 -1.31 -2.70 -5.81
N LEU A 68 -0.38 -1.82 -6.15
CA LEU A 68 0.36 -1.91 -7.41
C LEU A 68 1.15 -3.22 -7.49
N SER A 69 1.79 -3.62 -6.40
CA SER A 69 2.55 -4.88 -6.37
C SER A 69 1.65 -6.09 -6.60
N LYS A 70 0.42 -6.06 -6.07
CA LYS A 70 -0.54 -7.15 -6.26
C LYS A 70 -1.08 -7.19 -7.68
N VAL A 71 -1.33 -6.02 -8.27
CA VAL A 71 -1.73 -5.93 -9.67
C VAL A 71 -0.63 -6.48 -10.57
N TYR A 72 0.62 -6.11 -10.29
CA TYR A 72 1.76 -6.61 -11.06
C TYR A 72 1.84 -8.14 -11.03
N GLU A 73 1.69 -8.73 -9.85
CA GLU A 73 1.72 -10.20 -9.72
C GLU A 73 0.71 -10.86 -10.65
N ASP A 74 -0.54 -10.40 -10.64
CA ASP A 74 -1.59 -10.98 -11.48
C ASP A 74 -1.35 -10.69 -12.96
N LEU A 75 -0.83 -9.51 -13.28
CA LEU A 75 -0.55 -9.12 -14.65
C LEU A 75 0.43 -10.06 -15.33
N VAL A 76 1.46 -10.48 -14.60
CA VAL A 76 2.52 -11.34 -15.15
C VAL A 76 2.24 -12.82 -15.00
N THR A 77 1.35 -13.23 -14.10
CA THR A 77 1.08 -14.65 -13.84
C THR A 77 -0.26 -15.16 -14.37
N THR A 78 -1.16 -14.26 -14.81
CA THR A 78 -2.50 -14.65 -15.29
C THR A 78 -2.80 -14.03 -16.64
N ASP A 79 -3.87 -14.50 -17.26
CA ASP A 79 -4.40 -13.94 -18.51
C ASP A 79 -5.59 -13.02 -18.27
N ALA A 80 -5.90 -12.73 -17.02
CA ALA A 80 -7.05 -11.89 -16.67
C ALA A 80 -6.92 -10.49 -17.30
N ALA A 81 -8.04 -9.89 -17.66
CA ALA A 81 -8.07 -8.54 -18.20
C ALA A 81 -7.61 -7.54 -17.15
N LEU A 82 -6.92 -6.48 -17.59
CA LEU A 82 -6.39 -5.47 -16.66
C LEU A 82 -7.47 -4.87 -15.76
N HIS A 83 -8.64 -4.54 -16.32
CA HIS A 83 -9.69 -3.94 -15.50
C HIS A 83 -10.20 -4.89 -14.39
N GLU A 84 -10.21 -6.19 -14.65
CA GLU A 84 -10.58 -7.18 -13.64
C GLU A 84 -9.53 -7.26 -12.54
N ILE A 85 -8.25 -7.20 -12.91
CA ILE A 85 -7.14 -7.23 -11.97
C ILE A 85 -7.19 -5.99 -11.07
N LEU A 86 -7.41 -4.81 -11.65
CA LEU A 86 -7.49 -3.57 -10.88
C LEU A 86 -8.65 -3.60 -9.89
N GLU A 87 -9.81 -4.05 -10.33
CA GLU A 87 -10.99 -4.15 -9.48
C GLU A 87 -10.76 -5.14 -8.33
N LYS A 88 -10.17 -6.28 -8.63
CA LYS A 88 -9.86 -7.32 -7.64
C LYS A 88 -8.98 -6.78 -6.51
N HIS A 89 -8.03 -5.92 -6.85
CA HIS A 89 -7.06 -5.41 -5.87
C HIS A 89 -7.40 -4.02 -5.32
N GLY A 90 -8.64 -3.55 -5.55
CA GLY A 90 -9.10 -2.31 -4.96
C GLY A 90 -8.52 -1.04 -5.57
N PHE A 91 -7.94 -1.13 -6.76
CA PHE A 91 -7.38 0.03 -7.44
C PHE A 91 -8.46 0.71 -8.27
N THR A 92 -9.09 1.73 -7.69
CA THR A 92 -10.25 2.39 -8.30
C THR A 92 -9.89 3.59 -9.16
N ASN A 93 -8.73 4.20 -8.92
CA ASN A 93 -8.28 5.37 -9.68
C ASN A 93 -7.36 4.93 -10.82
N TYR A 94 -7.95 4.77 -12.01
CA TYR A 94 -7.21 4.29 -13.19
C TYR A 94 -6.09 5.24 -13.60
N LYS A 95 -6.35 6.54 -13.54
CA LYS A 95 -5.35 7.54 -13.91
C LYS A 95 -4.12 7.49 -12.99
N LEU A 96 -4.37 7.37 -11.69
CA LEU A 96 -3.30 7.21 -10.71
C LEU A 96 -2.53 5.92 -10.97
N PHE A 97 -3.24 4.83 -11.22
CA PHE A 97 -2.60 3.54 -11.52
C PHE A 97 -1.65 3.65 -12.72
N ARG A 98 -2.12 4.25 -13.82
CA ARG A 98 -1.30 4.40 -15.02
C ARG A 98 -0.04 5.19 -14.75
N HIS A 99 -0.15 6.27 -13.98
CA HIS A 99 0.99 7.11 -13.61
C HIS A 99 2.00 6.33 -12.78
N MET A 100 1.51 5.64 -11.75
CA MET A 100 2.37 4.85 -10.87
C MET A 100 3.07 3.71 -11.60
N PHE A 101 2.32 3.04 -12.49
CA PHE A 101 2.88 1.93 -13.25
C PHE A 101 3.99 2.41 -14.18
N ALA A 102 3.74 3.52 -14.88
CA ALA A 102 4.74 4.09 -15.78
C ALA A 102 6.00 4.54 -15.02
N GLU A 103 5.85 5.13 -13.86
CA GLU A 103 7.00 5.55 -13.05
C GLU A 103 7.81 4.36 -12.54
N ARG A 104 7.11 3.30 -12.13
CA ARG A 104 7.77 2.13 -11.55
C ARG A 104 8.43 1.25 -12.61
N PHE A 105 7.75 1.00 -13.71
CA PHE A 105 8.18 -0.01 -14.68
C PHE A 105 8.63 0.56 -16.03
N HIS A 106 8.46 1.86 -16.25
CA HIS A 106 8.87 2.55 -17.49
C HIS A 106 8.26 1.96 -18.76
N THR A 107 7.05 1.41 -18.64
CA THR A 107 6.30 0.82 -19.74
C THR A 107 4.82 0.82 -19.39
N THR A 108 3.98 0.29 -20.26
CA THR A 108 2.55 0.14 -20.01
C THR A 108 2.25 -1.30 -19.60
N PRO A 109 1.13 -1.55 -18.90
CA PRO A 109 0.76 -2.91 -18.54
C PRO A 109 0.64 -3.84 -19.74
N GLY A 110 0.05 -3.36 -20.85
CA GLY A 110 -0.11 -4.15 -22.07
C GLY A 110 1.23 -4.55 -22.66
N ARG A 111 2.15 -3.58 -22.78
CA ARG A 111 3.50 -3.86 -23.31
C ARG A 111 4.27 -4.82 -22.43
N MET A 112 4.19 -4.63 -21.11
CA MET A 112 4.87 -5.52 -20.18
C MET A 112 4.38 -6.95 -20.35
N ARG A 113 3.06 -7.12 -20.47
CA ARG A 113 2.47 -8.46 -20.63
C ARG A 113 2.93 -9.11 -21.93
N GLU A 114 2.99 -8.34 -23.02
CA GLU A 114 3.50 -8.83 -24.30
C GLU A 114 4.96 -9.25 -24.23
N GLU A 115 5.80 -8.45 -23.58
CA GLU A 115 7.23 -8.74 -23.48
C GLU A 115 7.53 -9.97 -22.62
N LEU A 116 6.67 -10.26 -21.64
CA LEU A 116 6.86 -11.41 -20.75
C LEU A 116 6.29 -12.71 -21.31
N ARG A 117 5.67 -12.64 -22.46
CA ARG A 117 5.10 -13.81 -23.17
C ARG A 117 5.77 -13.99 -24.54
#